data_37741e081ba6cba667ee61c4f818ba1a
#
_entry.id   37741e081ba6cba667ee61c4f818ba1a
#
_cell.length_a   1.000
_cell.length_b   1.000
_cell.length_c   1.000
_cell.angle_alpha   90.00
_cell.angle_beta   90.00
_cell.angle_gamma   90.00
#
_symmetry.space_group_name_H-M   'P 1'
#
loop_
_entity.id
_entity.type
_entity.pdbx_description
1 polymer ?
#
loop_
_entity_poly.entity_id
_entity_poly.type
_entity_poly.pdbx_seq_one_letter_code
_entity_poly.pdbx_strand_id
1 'polypeptide(L)'
;MKPLLQAMKERRLYLDGGMGSMLQAAGLPEGLLPDVWGMENPQAVQGVHRAYLEAGCRLITTNTFGTSAPKLAPYGVTPAQVMTAAVANVRAAMDQAGVTDGYVCADIGPSGKLLRPYGDLDFEAAVGLFAETVRAAAQAGADCILIETMSDLYEMKAAVLAAKENCDLPILASLIFDETGKLLTGGSPRAAVALLEGLGVDVFGLNCGLGPKEMAPVFQALWEDTSTPLLLQPNAGLPRSEGGKAVYDVSPADYARQMRPLAPMATLLGGCCGTTPDHLRALIQATQDIPLPEIPQWDTLLISSYCQAVALDGRD
;
A
#
# COMPACT_ATOMS: atom_id res chain seq x y z
N MET A 1 -14.99 6.03 -16.83
CA MET A 1 -13.76 6.38 -16.07
C MET A 1 -12.55 6.00 -16.91
N LYS A 2 -11.45 6.79 -16.88
CA LYS A 2 -10.19 6.41 -17.55
C LYS A 2 -9.52 5.24 -16.83
N PRO A 3 -8.79 4.34 -17.52
CA PRO A 3 -7.96 3.35 -16.87
C PRO A 3 -6.96 3.99 -15.89
N LEU A 4 -6.70 3.36 -14.74
CA LEU A 4 -5.84 3.91 -13.67
C LEU A 4 -4.47 4.34 -14.19
N LEU A 5 -3.76 3.46 -14.91
CA LEU A 5 -2.41 3.74 -15.42
C LEU A 5 -2.37 4.92 -16.41
N GLN A 6 -3.46 5.15 -17.15
CA GLN A 6 -3.57 6.34 -18.00
C GLN A 6 -3.79 7.61 -17.17
N ALA A 7 -4.65 7.57 -16.16
CA ALA A 7 -4.88 8.72 -15.29
C ALA A 7 -3.61 9.14 -14.53
N MET A 8 -2.79 8.19 -14.11
CA MET A 8 -1.52 8.43 -13.43
C MET A 8 -0.47 9.13 -14.29
N LYS A 9 -0.56 9.01 -15.62
CA LYS A 9 0.34 9.73 -16.56
C LYS A 9 -0.06 11.19 -16.75
N GLU A 10 -1.31 11.54 -16.44
CA GLU A 10 -1.86 12.87 -16.68
C GLU A 10 -1.86 13.76 -15.43
N ARG A 11 -2.02 13.15 -14.27
CA ARG A 11 -2.07 13.86 -12.98
C ARG A 11 -1.58 12.99 -11.83
N ARG A 12 -1.12 13.65 -10.78
CA ARG A 12 -0.86 12.98 -9.51
C ARG A 12 -2.17 12.49 -8.91
N LEU A 13 -2.18 11.24 -8.46
CA LEU A 13 -3.28 10.68 -7.71
C LEU A 13 -2.84 10.47 -6.26
N TYR A 14 -3.80 10.59 -5.35
CA TYR A 14 -3.56 10.45 -3.93
C TYR A 14 -4.30 9.24 -3.40
N LEU A 15 -3.55 8.35 -2.73
CA LEU A 15 -4.12 7.27 -1.93
C LEU A 15 -4.70 7.87 -0.64
N ASP A 16 -5.55 7.10 0.02
CA ASP A 16 -6.07 7.43 1.33
C ASP A 16 -5.01 7.26 2.44
N GLY A 17 -5.44 7.16 3.68
CA GLY A 17 -4.58 7.11 4.86
C GLY A 17 -4.97 5.99 5.81
N GLY A 18 -4.65 6.18 7.09
CA GLY A 18 -4.78 5.16 8.12
C GLY A 18 -6.20 4.65 8.34
N MET A 19 -6.57 3.53 7.73
CA MET A 19 -7.87 2.89 7.93
C MET A 19 -8.04 2.39 9.37
N GLY A 20 -7.12 1.60 9.89
CA GLY A 20 -7.24 0.99 11.22
C GLY A 20 -7.42 2.00 12.36
N SER A 21 -6.65 3.10 12.36
CA SER A 21 -6.77 4.17 13.34
C SER A 21 -8.11 4.91 13.26
N MET A 22 -8.62 5.12 12.05
CA MET A 22 -9.92 5.73 11.83
C MET A 22 -11.08 4.82 12.29
N LEU A 23 -10.98 3.52 12.02
CA LEU A 23 -11.99 2.55 12.49
C LEU A 23 -11.99 2.39 14.01
N GLN A 24 -10.82 2.42 14.66
CA GLN A 24 -10.73 2.44 16.12
C GLN A 24 -11.43 3.68 16.70
N ALA A 25 -11.24 4.85 16.09
CA ALA A 25 -11.96 6.07 16.47
C ALA A 25 -13.47 5.96 16.21
N ALA A 26 -13.89 5.17 15.22
CA ALA A 26 -15.30 4.91 14.90
C ALA A 26 -15.92 3.78 15.75
N GLY A 27 -15.18 3.19 16.69
CA GLY A 27 -15.71 2.21 17.64
C GLY A 27 -15.36 0.75 17.33
N LEU A 28 -14.38 0.48 16.47
CA LEU A 28 -13.87 -0.88 16.27
C LEU A 28 -13.36 -1.44 17.59
N PRO A 29 -13.91 -2.57 18.09
CA PRO A 29 -13.45 -3.21 19.32
C PRO A 29 -12.02 -3.71 19.21
N GLU A 30 -11.29 -3.66 20.32
CA GLU A 30 -9.93 -4.21 20.42
C GLU A 30 -9.93 -5.72 20.15
N GLY A 31 -8.98 -6.20 19.36
CA GLY A 31 -8.81 -7.63 19.04
C GLY A 31 -9.73 -8.16 17.95
N LEU A 32 -10.69 -7.38 17.45
CA LEU A 32 -11.52 -7.77 16.32
C LEU A 32 -10.84 -7.42 14.98
N LEU A 33 -10.92 -8.33 14.03
CA LEU A 33 -10.39 -8.12 12.69
C LEU A 33 -11.19 -7.01 11.98
N PRO A 34 -10.55 -5.90 11.57
CA PRO A 34 -11.24 -4.77 10.93
C PRO A 34 -12.03 -5.16 9.70
N ASP A 35 -11.50 -6.09 8.92
CA ASP A 35 -12.08 -6.63 7.69
C ASP A 35 -13.48 -7.22 7.95
N VAL A 36 -13.60 -8.07 8.97
CA VAL A 36 -14.85 -8.72 9.36
C VAL A 36 -15.80 -7.72 9.99
N TRP A 37 -15.28 -6.87 10.90
CA TRP A 37 -16.10 -5.82 11.53
C TRP A 37 -16.71 -4.88 10.49
N GLY A 38 -15.99 -4.59 9.41
CA GLY A 38 -16.46 -3.74 8.31
C GLY A 38 -17.64 -4.33 7.53
N MET A 39 -17.78 -5.65 7.48
CA MET A 39 -18.96 -6.29 6.90
C MET A 39 -20.23 -6.04 7.73
N GLU A 40 -20.09 -6.03 9.05
CA GLU A 40 -21.18 -5.83 9.99
C GLU A 40 -21.50 -4.35 10.21
N ASN A 41 -20.50 -3.47 9.98
CA ASN A 41 -20.59 -2.01 10.21
C ASN A 41 -20.26 -1.21 8.94
N PRO A 42 -20.96 -1.44 7.82
CA PRO A 42 -20.63 -0.83 6.53
C PRO A 42 -20.69 0.69 6.57
N GLN A 43 -21.62 1.29 7.35
CA GLN A 43 -21.75 2.75 7.45
C GLN A 43 -20.52 3.40 8.08
N ALA A 44 -19.87 2.74 9.06
CA ALA A 44 -18.65 3.25 9.68
C ALA A 44 -17.49 3.26 8.68
N VAL A 45 -17.31 2.15 7.93
CA VAL A 45 -16.29 2.03 6.89
C VAL A 45 -16.53 3.03 5.75
N GLN A 46 -17.76 3.13 5.26
CA GLN A 46 -18.16 4.11 4.23
C GLN A 46 -17.91 5.54 4.71
N GLY A 47 -18.15 5.84 5.98
CA GLY A 47 -17.85 7.14 6.58
C GLY A 47 -16.37 7.50 6.51
N VAL A 48 -15.48 6.54 6.79
CA VAL A 48 -14.02 6.72 6.68
C VAL A 48 -13.62 6.95 5.21
N HIS A 49 -14.06 6.09 4.30
CA HIS A 49 -13.76 6.24 2.87
C HIS A 49 -14.24 7.59 2.32
N ARG A 50 -15.48 7.98 2.68
CA ARG A 50 -16.04 9.28 2.27
C ARG A 50 -15.19 10.45 2.77
N ALA A 51 -14.73 10.42 4.01
CA ALA A 51 -13.89 11.47 4.56
C ALA A 51 -12.56 11.64 3.79
N TYR A 52 -11.94 10.56 3.34
CA TYR A 52 -10.75 10.61 2.48
C TYR A 52 -11.08 11.09 1.06
N LEU A 53 -12.21 10.70 0.47
CA LEU A 53 -12.69 11.20 -0.83
C LEU A 53 -12.93 12.71 -0.79
N GLU A 54 -13.58 13.22 0.28
CA GLU A 54 -13.82 14.63 0.53
C GLU A 54 -12.52 15.42 0.81
N ALA A 55 -11.48 14.75 1.33
CA ALA A 55 -10.14 15.33 1.45
C ALA A 55 -9.43 15.50 0.09
N GLY A 56 -9.87 14.80 -0.96
CA GLY A 56 -9.32 14.85 -2.32
C GLY A 56 -8.63 13.57 -2.78
N CYS A 57 -8.59 12.51 -1.96
CA CYS A 57 -8.06 11.21 -2.38
C CYS A 57 -8.89 10.62 -3.51
N ARG A 58 -8.25 9.88 -4.41
CA ARG A 58 -8.88 9.24 -5.58
C ARG A 58 -8.52 7.77 -5.75
N LEU A 59 -7.54 7.24 -5.04
CA LEU A 59 -7.31 5.82 -4.84
C LEU A 59 -7.71 5.49 -3.41
N ILE A 60 -8.75 4.70 -3.26
CA ILE A 60 -9.29 4.32 -1.94
C ILE A 60 -9.04 2.83 -1.72
N THR A 61 -8.30 2.52 -0.66
CA THR A 61 -7.99 1.15 -0.29
C THR A 61 -9.20 0.48 0.36
N THR A 62 -9.47 -0.75 0.01
CA THR A 62 -10.51 -1.55 0.68
C THR A 62 -10.07 -1.86 2.12
N ASN A 63 -11.02 -2.05 3.02
CA ASN A 63 -10.73 -2.51 4.39
C ASN A 63 -10.51 -4.04 4.40
N THR A 64 -9.39 -4.50 3.80
CA THR A 64 -9.10 -5.92 3.57
C THR A 64 -7.65 -6.34 3.81
N PHE A 65 -6.88 -5.51 4.53
CA PHE A 65 -5.46 -5.76 4.87
C PHE A 65 -5.21 -7.13 5.50
N GLY A 66 -6.13 -7.59 6.34
CA GLY A 66 -6.05 -8.90 7.01
C GLY A 66 -6.68 -10.04 6.24
N THR A 67 -7.24 -9.80 5.07
CA THR A 67 -8.06 -10.78 4.35
C THR A 67 -7.22 -11.91 3.76
N SER A 68 -7.22 -13.05 4.43
CA SER A 68 -6.67 -14.33 3.95
C SER A 68 -7.45 -15.49 4.56
N ALA A 69 -7.57 -16.61 3.85
CA ALA A 69 -8.36 -17.74 4.32
C ALA A 69 -8.01 -18.21 5.76
N PRO A 70 -6.72 -18.31 6.17
CA PRO A 70 -6.37 -18.71 7.53
C PRO A 70 -6.80 -17.70 8.60
N LYS A 71 -6.71 -16.39 8.31
CA LYS A 71 -7.12 -15.35 9.27
C LYS A 71 -8.63 -15.22 9.38
N LEU A 72 -9.36 -15.54 8.32
CA LEU A 72 -10.82 -15.48 8.26
C LEU A 72 -11.51 -16.74 8.79
N ALA A 73 -10.82 -17.88 8.79
CA ALA A 73 -11.39 -19.17 9.23
C ALA A 73 -12.07 -19.13 10.62
N PRO A 74 -11.51 -18.44 11.65
CA PRO A 74 -12.17 -18.34 12.96
C PRO A 74 -13.51 -17.61 12.94
N TYR A 75 -13.76 -16.78 11.92
CA TYR A 75 -14.99 -16.00 11.75
C TYR A 75 -16.01 -16.67 10.83
N GLY A 76 -15.66 -17.79 10.19
CA GLY A 76 -16.56 -18.52 9.30
C GLY A 76 -16.89 -17.78 8.00
N VAL A 77 -16.05 -16.83 7.58
CA VAL A 77 -16.21 -16.05 6.34
C VAL A 77 -15.04 -16.32 5.38
N THR A 78 -15.28 -16.07 4.09
CA THR A 78 -14.30 -16.31 3.02
C THR A 78 -13.70 -14.99 2.51
N PRO A 79 -12.50 -15.01 1.89
CA PRO A 79 -11.94 -13.84 1.21
C PRO A 79 -12.91 -13.21 0.19
N ALA A 80 -13.66 -14.02 -0.53
CA ALA A 80 -14.66 -13.55 -1.50
C ALA A 80 -15.78 -12.73 -0.85
N GLN A 81 -16.31 -13.18 0.29
CA GLN A 81 -17.36 -12.45 1.02
C GLN A 81 -16.85 -11.11 1.56
N VAL A 82 -15.66 -11.11 2.19
CA VAL A 82 -15.05 -9.90 2.74
C VAL A 82 -14.74 -8.90 1.62
N MET A 83 -14.09 -9.35 0.56
CA MET A 83 -13.67 -8.48 -0.56
C MET A 83 -14.88 -7.87 -1.28
N THR A 84 -15.96 -8.67 -1.52
CA THR A 84 -17.19 -8.17 -2.11
C THR A 84 -17.82 -7.06 -1.27
N ALA A 85 -17.91 -7.25 0.05
CA ALA A 85 -18.45 -6.23 0.95
C ALA A 85 -17.56 -4.98 1.00
N ALA A 86 -16.24 -5.15 1.02
CA ALA A 86 -15.29 -4.05 1.11
C ALA A 86 -15.29 -3.18 -0.18
N VAL A 87 -15.27 -3.80 -1.36
CA VAL A 87 -15.38 -3.09 -2.64
C VAL A 87 -16.71 -2.33 -2.72
N ALA A 88 -17.81 -2.97 -2.32
CA ALA A 88 -19.13 -2.31 -2.28
C ALA A 88 -19.13 -1.10 -1.34
N ASN A 89 -18.46 -1.16 -0.19
CA ASN A 89 -18.34 -0.03 0.74
C ASN A 89 -17.60 1.15 0.11
N VAL A 90 -16.50 0.92 -0.61
CA VAL A 90 -15.78 1.99 -1.31
C VAL A 90 -16.65 2.62 -2.40
N ARG A 91 -17.31 1.80 -3.23
CA ARG A 91 -18.21 2.30 -4.28
C ARG A 91 -19.36 3.13 -3.71
N ALA A 92 -20.00 2.66 -2.63
CA ALA A 92 -21.05 3.40 -1.94
C ALA A 92 -20.54 4.75 -1.37
N ALA A 93 -19.33 4.77 -0.84
CA ALA A 93 -18.71 6.02 -0.36
C ALA A 93 -18.43 7.00 -1.50
N MET A 94 -17.99 6.51 -2.68
CA MET A 94 -17.81 7.32 -3.88
C MET A 94 -19.13 7.94 -4.34
N ASP A 95 -20.20 7.15 -4.38
CA ASP A 95 -21.53 7.61 -4.76
C ASP A 95 -22.03 8.69 -3.78
N GLN A 96 -21.86 8.45 -2.47
CA GLN A 96 -22.25 9.41 -1.41
C GLN A 96 -21.46 10.72 -1.48
N ALA A 97 -20.18 10.67 -1.87
CA ALA A 97 -19.33 11.83 -2.05
C ALA A 97 -19.47 12.51 -3.42
N GLY A 98 -20.25 11.94 -4.35
CA GLY A 98 -20.38 12.44 -5.72
C GLY A 98 -19.09 12.32 -6.54
N VAL A 99 -18.18 11.38 -6.19
CA VAL A 99 -16.90 11.17 -6.85
C VAL A 99 -17.05 10.13 -7.95
N THR A 100 -16.83 10.53 -9.21
CA THR A 100 -16.96 9.67 -10.39
C THR A 100 -15.63 9.27 -11.01
N ASP A 101 -14.52 9.81 -10.51
CA ASP A 101 -13.15 9.62 -11.01
C ASP A 101 -12.23 8.94 -9.98
N GLY A 102 -12.82 8.25 -9.00
CA GLY A 102 -12.11 7.50 -7.97
C GLY A 102 -11.89 6.03 -8.36
N TYR A 103 -10.84 5.42 -7.81
CA TYR A 103 -10.44 4.02 -8.03
C TYR A 103 -10.49 3.23 -6.73
N VAL A 104 -10.94 1.99 -6.82
CA VAL A 104 -10.95 1.02 -5.71
C VAL A 104 -9.66 0.21 -5.77
N CYS A 105 -8.80 0.38 -4.78
CA CYS A 105 -7.61 -0.42 -4.57
C CYS A 105 -7.94 -1.61 -3.66
N ALA A 106 -7.89 -2.82 -4.17
CA ALA A 106 -7.99 -4.00 -3.30
C ALA A 106 -6.71 -4.14 -2.48
N ASP A 107 -6.83 -3.93 -1.18
CA ASP A 107 -5.73 -3.98 -0.23
C ASP A 107 -5.42 -5.42 0.19
N ILE A 108 -4.15 -5.83 0.05
CA ILE A 108 -3.62 -7.15 0.38
C ILE A 108 -2.37 -6.99 1.25
N GLY A 109 -2.52 -7.25 2.55
CA GLY A 109 -1.41 -7.25 3.49
C GLY A 109 -0.66 -8.59 3.56
N PRO A 110 0.41 -8.67 4.38
CA PRO A 110 1.20 -9.89 4.57
C PRO A 110 0.39 -11.07 5.11
N SER A 111 0.82 -12.28 4.80
CA SER A 111 0.21 -13.52 5.32
C SER A 111 0.26 -13.61 6.86
N GLY A 112 1.22 -12.91 7.47
CA GLY A 112 1.52 -12.99 8.90
C GLY A 112 2.43 -14.15 9.26
N LYS A 113 3.01 -14.80 8.26
CA LYS A 113 3.99 -15.89 8.41
C LYS A 113 5.25 -15.59 7.64
N LEU A 114 6.38 -16.06 8.14
CA LEU A 114 7.63 -16.05 7.37
C LEU A 114 7.71 -17.29 6.47
N LEU A 115 8.20 -17.10 5.25
CA LEU A 115 8.48 -18.16 4.34
C LEU A 115 9.78 -18.89 4.73
N ARG A 116 9.94 -20.13 4.30
CA ARG A 116 11.21 -20.87 4.43
C ARG A 116 12.34 -20.10 3.73
N PRO A 117 13.56 -20.08 4.32
CA PRO A 117 14.01 -20.84 5.49
C PRO A 117 13.75 -20.16 6.85
N TYR A 118 13.22 -18.93 6.90
CA TYR A 118 13.05 -18.16 8.15
C TYR A 118 11.79 -18.55 8.93
N GLY A 119 10.80 -19.14 8.27
CA GLY A 119 9.56 -19.64 8.86
C GLY A 119 9.21 -21.02 8.32
N ASP A 120 7.93 -21.37 8.42
CA ASP A 120 7.38 -22.67 8.04
C ASP A 120 6.51 -22.65 6.77
N LEU A 121 6.22 -21.47 6.22
CA LEU A 121 5.38 -21.33 5.03
C LEU A 121 6.18 -21.64 3.77
N ASP A 122 5.72 -22.61 2.97
CA ASP A 122 6.27 -22.89 1.65
C ASP A 122 5.88 -21.80 0.64
N PHE A 123 6.76 -21.53 -0.33
CA PHE A 123 6.55 -20.50 -1.34
C PHE A 123 5.26 -20.73 -2.16
N GLU A 124 5.06 -21.93 -2.65
CA GLU A 124 3.87 -22.28 -3.44
C GLU A 124 2.58 -22.18 -2.62
N ALA A 125 2.65 -22.52 -1.33
CA ALA A 125 1.53 -22.33 -0.42
C ALA A 125 1.22 -20.86 -0.20
N ALA A 126 2.23 -19.99 -0.11
CA ALA A 126 2.05 -18.54 -0.05
C ALA A 126 1.41 -17.99 -1.34
N VAL A 127 1.88 -18.41 -2.52
CA VAL A 127 1.28 -18.05 -3.81
C VAL A 127 -0.21 -18.44 -3.82
N GLY A 128 -0.56 -19.66 -3.37
CA GLY A 128 -1.93 -20.11 -3.29
C GLY A 128 -2.82 -19.27 -2.37
N LEU A 129 -2.31 -18.85 -1.22
CA LEU A 129 -3.02 -17.98 -0.28
C LEU A 129 -3.33 -16.60 -0.89
N PHE A 130 -2.34 -15.96 -1.49
CA PHE A 130 -2.53 -14.67 -2.16
C PHE A 130 -3.44 -14.78 -3.39
N ALA A 131 -3.32 -15.85 -4.17
CA ALA A 131 -4.14 -16.08 -5.36
C ALA A 131 -5.64 -16.14 -5.04
N GLU A 132 -6.04 -16.69 -3.89
CA GLU A 132 -7.43 -16.71 -3.45
C GLU A 132 -7.96 -15.30 -3.23
N THR A 133 -7.19 -14.45 -2.52
CA THR A 133 -7.56 -13.05 -2.24
C THR A 133 -7.56 -12.21 -3.51
N VAL A 134 -6.59 -12.39 -4.40
CA VAL A 134 -6.52 -11.69 -5.70
C VAL A 134 -7.74 -12.02 -6.58
N ARG A 135 -8.10 -13.30 -6.70
CA ARG A 135 -9.30 -13.69 -7.46
C ARG A 135 -10.56 -13.06 -6.87
N ALA A 136 -10.67 -13.03 -5.54
CA ALA A 136 -11.78 -12.38 -4.87
C ALA A 136 -11.84 -10.88 -5.19
N ALA A 137 -10.72 -10.18 -5.22
CA ALA A 137 -10.62 -8.76 -5.56
C ALA A 137 -11.05 -8.47 -7.00
N ALA A 138 -10.56 -9.26 -7.96
CA ALA A 138 -10.93 -9.12 -9.37
C ALA A 138 -12.42 -9.40 -9.60
N GLN A 139 -12.97 -10.43 -8.97
CA GLN A 139 -14.38 -10.77 -9.05
C GLN A 139 -15.29 -9.73 -8.39
N ALA A 140 -14.84 -9.10 -7.31
CA ALA A 140 -15.56 -8.03 -6.64
C ALA A 140 -15.58 -6.71 -7.44
N GLY A 141 -14.75 -6.57 -8.48
CA GLY A 141 -14.69 -5.39 -9.34
C GLY A 141 -13.80 -4.28 -8.78
N ALA A 142 -12.68 -4.63 -8.16
CA ALA A 142 -11.60 -3.68 -7.86
C ALA A 142 -10.98 -3.11 -9.15
N ASP A 143 -10.38 -1.92 -9.07
CA ASP A 143 -9.72 -1.28 -10.22
C ASP A 143 -8.21 -1.57 -10.27
N CYS A 144 -7.62 -1.95 -9.13
CA CYS A 144 -6.21 -2.37 -9.01
C CYS A 144 -6.01 -3.22 -7.75
N ILE A 145 -4.88 -3.91 -7.69
CA ILE A 145 -4.38 -4.63 -6.51
C ILE A 145 -3.31 -3.78 -5.85
N LEU A 146 -3.41 -3.57 -4.55
CA LEU A 146 -2.35 -3.00 -3.72
C LEU A 146 -1.84 -4.08 -2.77
N ILE A 147 -0.61 -4.55 -2.99
CA ILE A 147 0.11 -5.45 -2.10
C ILE A 147 0.95 -4.58 -1.18
N GLU A 148 0.57 -4.43 0.11
CA GLU A 148 1.22 -3.44 0.95
C GLU A 148 1.87 -4.01 2.22
N THR A 149 2.80 -3.21 2.78
CA THR A 149 3.46 -3.47 4.07
C THR A 149 4.25 -4.78 4.10
N MET A 150 4.76 -5.21 2.96
CA MET A 150 5.57 -6.42 2.88
C MET A 150 6.96 -6.18 3.48
N SER A 151 7.36 -7.03 4.41
CA SER A 151 8.65 -6.97 5.11
C SER A 151 9.68 -7.99 4.62
N ASP A 152 9.31 -8.77 3.60
CA ASP A 152 10.09 -9.87 3.04
C ASP A 152 9.96 -9.88 1.51
N LEU A 153 11.09 -9.89 0.78
CA LEU A 153 11.08 -9.91 -0.68
C LEU A 153 10.54 -11.23 -1.25
N TYR A 154 10.70 -12.32 -0.53
CA TYR A 154 10.24 -13.62 -1.01
C TYR A 154 8.73 -13.76 -0.87
N GLU A 155 8.15 -13.21 0.22
CA GLU A 155 6.71 -13.09 0.37
C GLU A 155 6.12 -12.13 -0.66
N MET A 156 6.75 -10.96 -0.87
CA MET A 156 6.36 -10.02 -1.91
C MET A 156 6.35 -10.68 -3.29
N LYS A 157 7.38 -11.47 -3.62
CA LYS A 157 7.43 -12.23 -4.88
C LYS A 157 6.25 -13.18 -5.02
N ALA A 158 5.90 -13.91 -3.96
CA ALA A 158 4.77 -14.84 -3.99
C ALA A 158 3.43 -14.09 -4.23
N ALA A 159 3.24 -12.94 -3.58
CA ALA A 159 2.04 -12.13 -3.74
C ALA A 159 1.92 -11.52 -5.15
N VAL A 160 3.03 -11.01 -5.70
CA VAL A 160 3.03 -10.45 -7.07
C VAL A 160 2.80 -11.54 -8.11
N LEU A 161 3.42 -12.72 -7.98
CA LEU A 161 3.17 -13.85 -8.89
C LEU A 161 1.70 -14.28 -8.83
N ALA A 162 1.14 -14.38 -7.62
CA ALA A 162 -0.28 -14.68 -7.45
C ALA A 162 -1.17 -13.66 -8.18
N ALA A 163 -0.84 -12.36 -8.11
CA ALA A 163 -1.59 -11.33 -8.81
C ALA A 163 -1.46 -11.45 -10.33
N LYS A 164 -0.24 -11.61 -10.83
CA LYS A 164 0.04 -11.76 -12.28
C LYS A 164 -0.62 -12.98 -12.92
N GLU A 165 -0.75 -14.06 -12.18
CA GLU A 165 -1.32 -15.32 -12.69
C GLU A 165 -2.84 -15.38 -12.58
N ASN A 166 -3.47 -14.50 -11.81
CA ASN A 166 -4.90 -14.61 -11.50
C ASN A 166 -5.76 -13.40 -11.88
N CYS A 167 -5.17 -12.28 -12.35
CA CYS A 167 -5.93 -11.14 -12.87
C CYS A 167 -5.08 -10.27 -13.82
N ASP A 168 -5.76 -9.40 -14.59
CA ASP A 168 -5.16 -8.41 -15.47
C ASP A 168 -5.22 -7.00 -14.87
N LEU A 169 -5.49 -6.87 -13.57
CA LEU A 169 -5.55 -5.58 -12.90
C LEU A 169 -4.16 -4.98 -12.70
N PRO A 170 -4.02 -3.65 -12.74
CA PRO A 170 -2.79 -3.00 -12.32
C PRO A 170 -2.34 -3.42 -10.94
N ILE A 171 -1.03 -3.63 -10.77
CA ILE A 171 -0.42 -4.09 -9.51
C ILE A 171 0.42 -2.97 -8.92
N LEU A 172 0.02 -2.52 -7.75
CA LEU A 172 0.77 -1.61 -6.89
C LEU A 172 1.39 -2.43 -5.76
N ALA A 173 2.64 -2.15 -5.39
CA ALA A 173 3.34 -2.88 -4.34
C ALA A 173 4.06 -1.93 -3.37
N SER A 174 4.01 -2.19 -2.07
CA SER A 174 4.79 -1.42 -1.10
C SER A 174 5.44 -2.27 -0.02
N LEU A 175 6.58 -1.78 0.42
CA LEU A 175 7.48 -2.46 1.34
C LEU A 175 7.65 -1.62 2.60
N ILE A 176 7.90 -2.29 3.72
CA ILE A 176 8.22 -1.66 4.99
C ILE A 176 9.70 -1.89 5.33
N PHE A 177 10.49 -0.81 5.31
CA PHE A 177 11.89 -0.80 5.72
C PHE A 177 12.05 -0.23 7.11
N ASP A 178 13.12 -0.62 7.80
CA ASP A 178 13.56 0.02 9.03
C ASP A 178 14.38 1.31 8.74
N GLU A 179 14.78 2.02 9.80
CA GLU A 179 15.57 3.25 9.70
C GLU A 179 16.95 3.04 9.06
N THR A 180 17.46 1.81 8.99
CA THR A 180 18.73 1.46 8.36
C THR A 180 18.58 1.12 6.88
N GLY A 181 17.36 1.19 6.34
CA GLY A 181 17.04 0.83 4.96
C GLY A 181 17.08 -0.69 4.72
N LYS A 182 16.66 -1.47 5.71
CA LYS A 182 16.57 -2.94 5.59
C LYS A 182 15.14 -3.42 5.83
N LEU A 183 14.76 -4.42 5.05
CA LEU A 183 13.59 -5.24 5.34
C LEU A 183 13.87 -6.17 6.53
N LEU A 184 12.83 -6.70 7.14
CA LEU A 184 12.94 -7.65 8.26
C LEU A 184 13.90 -8.81 7.97
N THR A 185 13.92 -9.31 6.73
CA THR A 185 14.78 -10.40 6.28
C THR A 185 16.09 -9.92 5.64
N GLY A 186 16.43 -8.64 5.78
CA GLY A 186 17.70 -8.05 5.34
C GLY A 186 17.73 -7.51 3.92
N GLY A 187 16.62 -7.58 3.18
CA GLY A 187 16.52 -7.04 1.81
C GLY A 187 16.85 -5.55 1.74
N SER A 188 17.59 -5.14 0.70
CA SER A 188 17.94 -3.74 0.44
C SER A 188 16.96 -3.07 -0.53
N PRO A 189 16.89 -1.71 -0.60
CA PRO A 189 16.10 -1.00 -1.58
C PRO A 189 16.44 -1.42 -3.02
N ARG A 190 17.70 -1.54 -3.37
CA ARG A 190 18.15 -1.97 -4.70
C ARG A 190 17.70 -3.39 -5.04
N ALA A 191 17.69 -4.32 -4.07
CA ALA A 191 17.15 -5.67 -4.26
C ALA A 191 15.63 -5.65 -4.49
N ALA A 192 14.92 -4.75 -3.83
CA ALA A 192 13.48 -4.54 -4.05
C ALA A 192 13.21 -3.99 -5.46
N VAL A 193 13.97 -3.01 -5.93
CA VAL A 193 13.88 -2.50 -7.32
C VAL A 193 14.06 -3.63 -8.31
N ALA A 194 15.19 -4.38 -8.20
CA ALA A 194 15.49 -5.48 -9.12
C ALA A 194 14.39 -6.54 -9.17
N LEU A 195 13.80 -6.87 -8.01
CA LEU A 195 12.72 -7.85 -7.92
C LEU A 195 11.43 -7.33 -8.57
N LEU A 196 10.99 -6.12 -8.16
CA LEU A 196 9.67 -5.61 -8.52
C LEU A 196 9.60 -5.17 -9.99
N GLU A 197 10.67 -4.57 -10.51
CA GLU A 197 10.80 -4.29 -11.95
C GLU A 197 10.89 -5.58 -12.78
N GLY A 198 11.68 -6.56 -12.32
CA GLY A 198 11.78 -7.86 -12.98
C GLY A 198 10.45 -8.63 -13.01
N LEU A 199 9.59 -8.43 -12.04
CA LEU A 199 8.23 -8.98 -12.02
C LEU A 199 7.23 -8.11 -12.79
N GLY A 200 7.60 -6.90 -13.22
CA GLY A 200 6.77 -6.00 -14.00
C GLY A 200 5.57 -5.49 -13.21
N VAL A 201 5.75 -5.05 -11.97
CA VAL A 201 4.72 -4.29 -11.25
C VAL A 201 4.55 -2.91 -11.87
N ASP A 202 3.34 -2.33 -11.79
CA ASP A 202 3.06 -1.05 -12.44
C ASP A 202 3.52 0.14 -11.61
N VAL A 203 3.50 0.01 -10.28
CA VAL A 203 3.96 1.01 -9.31
C VAL A 203 4.48 0.29 -8.08
N PHE A 204 5.56 0.76 -7.49
CA PHE A 204 5.96 0.24 -6.18
C PHE A 204 6.52 1.36 -5.28
N GLY A 205 6.78 1.04 -4.02
CA GLY A 205 7.34 2.02 -3.09
C GLY A 205 7.29 1.61 -1.64
N LEU A 206 7.02 2.58 -0.78
CA LEU A 206 7.13 2.43 0.67
C LEU A 206 5.83 2.81 1.37
N ASN A 207 5.48 2.06 2.41
CA ASN A 207 4.44 2.46 3.35
C ASN A 207 4.78 2.03 4.77
N CYS A 208 4.11 2.65 5.75
CA CYS A 208 4.17 2.28 7.16
C CYS A 208 5.59 2.33 7.80
N GLY A 209 5.69 1.92 9.06
CA GLY A 209 6.95 1.83 9.84
C GLY A 209 7.52 3.17 10.26
N LEU A 210 7.77 4.05 9.32
CA LEU A 210 8.49 5.32 9.48
C LEU A 210 7.60 6.52 9.16
N GLY A 211 7.95 7.69 9.71
CA GLY A 211 7.43 8.98 9.27
C GLY A 211 8.09 9.47 7.99
N PRO A 212 7.59 10.58 7.39
CA PRO A 212 8.12 11.07 6.11
C PRO A 212 9.63 11.42 6.18
N LYS A 213 10.07 11.96 7.30
CA LYS A 213 11.47 12.36 7.50
C LYS A 213 12.42 11.17 7.52
N GLU A 214 12.05 10.14 8.28
CA GLU A 214 12.85 8.93 8.45
C GLU A 214 12.81 8.05 7.18
N MET A 215 11.69 8.07 6.46
CA MET A 215 11.52 7.31 5.21
C MET A 215 12.25 7.94 4.02
N ALA A 216 12.54 9.24 4.06
CA ALA A 216 13.13 9.98 2.95
C ALA A 216 14.42 9.36 2.39
N PRO A 217 15.44 8.95 3.19
CA PRO A 217 16.66 8.34 2.66
C PRO A 217 16.41 7.02 1.93
N VAL A 218 15.50 6.19 2.43
CA VAL A 218 15.15 4.91 1.81
C VAL A 218 14.39 5.14 0.49
N PHE A 219 13.50 6.12 0.48
CA PHE A 219 12.75 6.49 -0.73
C PHE A 219 13.66 7.08 -1.81
N GLN A 220 14.64 7.90 -1.43
CA GLN A 220 15.67 8.39 -2.32
C GLN A 220 16.48 7.24 -2.95
N ALA A 221 16.86 6.25 -2.16
CA ALA A 221 17.61 5.08 -2.65
C ALA A 221 16.79 4.23 -3.65
N LEU A 222 15.47 4.14 -3.49
CA LEU A 222 14.61 3.51 -4.50
C LEU A 222 14.57 4.33 -5.80
N TRP A 223 14.44 5.66 -5.69
CA TRP A 223 14.37 6.56 -6.82
C TRP A 223 15.63 6.53 -7.68
N GLU A 224 16.79 6.40 -7.06
CA GLU A 224 18.09 6.39 -7.75
C GLU A 224 18.32 5.16 -8.64
N ASP A 225 17.64 4.06 -8.36
CA ASP A 225 17.82 2.79 -9.08
C ASP A 225 16.60 2.41 -9.95
N THR A 226 15.44 3.09 -9.83
CA THR A 226 14.19 2.65 -10.47
C THR A 226 13.91 3.30 -11.82
N SER A 227 13.29 2.53 -12.72
CA SER A 227 12.62 2.99 -13.95
C SER A 227 11.09 2.84 -13.87
N THR A 228 10.55 2.58 -12.70
CA THR A 228 9.12 2.34 -12.46
C THR A 228 8.54 3.48 -11.60
N PRO A 229 7.28 3.90 -11.83
CA PRO A 229 6.60 4.87 -10.97
C PRO A 229 6.62 4.47 -9.50
N LEU A 230 6.87 5.44 -8.60
CA LEU A 230 6.93 5.20 -7.16
C LEU A 230 5.68 5.70 -6.42
N LEU A 231 5.32 4.97 -5.35
CA LEU A 231 4.34 5.37 -4.34
C LEU A 231 5.00 5.60 -2.98
N LEU A 232 4.41 6.52 -2.18
CA LEU A 232 4.91 6.86 -0.85
C LEU A 232 3.76 7.11 0.13
N GLN A 233 3.66 6.29 1.19
CA GLN A 233 2.60 6.34 2.21
C GLN A 233 3.18 6.22 3.64
N PRO A 234 3.87 7.24 4.16
CA PRO A 234 4.43 7.21 5.51
C PRO A 234 3.35 7.25 6.59
N ASN A 235 3.74 6.90 7.81
CA ASN A 235 2.96 7.17 9.01
C ASN A 235 2.97 8.67 9.35
N ALA A 236 2.04 9.11 10.20
CA ALA A 236 2.05 10.45 10.78
C ALA A 236 3.14 10.59 11.88
N GLY A 237 4.37 10.19 11.56
CA GLY A 237 5.53 10.10 12.45
C GLY A 237 5.80 8.69 12.98
N LEU A 238 6.75 8.56 13.89
CA LEU A 238 7.06 7.29 14.55
C LEU A 238 5.99 6.95 15.59
N PRO A 239 5.57 5.69 15.69
CA PRO A 239 4.59 5.28 16.70
C PRO A 239 5.18 5.38 18.10
N ARG A 240 4.45 6.02 19.02
CA ARG A 240 4.73 6.00 20.46
C ARG A 240 3.64 5.25 21.18
N SER A 241 3.98 4.54 22.26
CA SER A 241 3.00 3.85 23.07
C SER A 241 2.52 4.75 24.21
N GLU A 242 1.22 5.08 24.21
CA GLU A 242 0.57 5.79 25.31
C GLU A 242 -0.65 4.99 25.78
N GLY A 243 -0.61 4.53 27.02
CA GLY A 243 -1.69 3.70 27.57
C GLY A 243 -1.95 2.40 26.80
N GLY A 244 -0.90 1.81 26.19
CA GLY A 244 -1.02 0.59 25.38
C GLY A 244 -1.49 0.80 23.94
N LYS A 245 -1.74 2.04 23.54
CA LYS A 245 -2.15 2.39 22.16
C LYS A 245 -1.01 3.08 21.41
N ALA A 246 -0.93 2.85 20.09
CA ALA A 246 -0.02 3.59 19.22
C ALA A 246 -0.57 5.01 19.00
N VAL A 247 0.26 6.01 19.30
CA VAL A 247 -0.04 7.43 19.09
C VAL A 247 0.98 8.01 18.12
N TYR A 248 0.53 8.88 17.25
CA TYR A 248 1.32 9.55 16.23
C TYR A 248 1.21 11.06 16.44
N ASP A 249 2.31 11.80 16.30
CA ASP A 249 2.41 13.19 16.73
C ASP A 249 2.76 14.19 15.62
N VAL A 250 2.97 13.72 14.40
CA VAL A 250 3.21 14.63 13.28
C VAL A 250 1.89 15.25 12.85
N SER A 251 1.79 16.57 12.97
CA SER A 251 0.58 17.31 12.59
C SER A 251 0.34 17.28 11.07
N PRO A 252 -0.90 17.53 10.59
CA PRO A 252 -1.19 17.65 9.16
C PRO A 252 -0.28 18.64 8.42
N ALA A 253 0.01 19.80 9.02
CA ALA A 253 0.88 20.81 8.43
C ALA A 253 2.34 20.34 8.35
N ASP A 254 2.83 19.68 9.41
CA ASP A 254 4.18 19.14 9.43
C ASP A 254 4.35 17.96 8.49
N TYR A 255 3.34 17.09 8.40
CA TYR A 255 3.29 16.00 7.44
C TYR A 255 3.41 16.51 6.00
N ALA A 256 2.58 17.46 5.63
CA ALA A 256 2.60 18.09 4.31
C ALA A 256 3.96 18.75 4.01
N ARG A 257 4.53 19.47 4.98
CA ARG A 257 5.85 20.11 4.85
C ARG A 257 6.96 19.09 4.63
N GLN A 258 6.93 17.96 5.33
CA GLN A 258 7.92 16.89 5.19
C GLN A 258 7.75 16.10 3.89
N MET A 259 6.53 15.91 3.42
CA MET A 259 6.22 15.21 2.18
C MET A 259 6.53 16.03 0.91
N ARG A 260 6.43 17.36 0.97
CA ARG A 260 6.61 18.24 -0.20
C ARG A 260 7.94 18.01 -0.95
N PRO A 261 9.12 17.90 -0.29
CA PRO A 261 10.39 17.64 -0.99
C PRO A 261 10.48 16.24 -1.62
N LEU A 262 9.65 15.28 -1.21
CA LEU A 262 9.63 13.91 -1.74
C LEU A 262 8.69 13.79 -2.95
N ALA A 263 7.74 14.70 -3.09
CA ALA A 263 6.75 14.68 -4.16
C ALA A 263 7.32 14.67 -5.59
N PRO A 264 8.46 15.33 -5.92
CA PRO A 264 9.07 15.23 -7.24
C PRO A 264 9.50 13.81 -7.66
N MET A 265 9.65 12.89 -6.72
CA MET A 265 10.04 11.50 -6.96
C MET A 265 8.86 10.52 -6.92
N ALA A 266 7.69 10.95 -6.48
CA ALA A 266 6.52 10.10 -6.29
C ALA A 266 5.43 10.36 -7.32
N THR A 267 4.94 9.30 -7.95
CA THR A 267 3.75 9.36 -8.82
C THR A 267 2.46 9.28 -7.99
N LEU A 268 2.46 8.47 -6.95
CA LEU A 268 1.38 8.33 -5.99
C LEU A 268 1.85 8.77 -4.59
N LEU A 269 1.02 9.56 -3.92
CA LEU A 269 1.22 9.97 -2.54
C LEU A 269 0.01 9.60 -1.70
N GLY A 270 0.24 9.24 -0.46
CA GLY A 270 -0.81 8.91 0.49
C GLY A 270 -0.31 8.97 1.92
N GLY A 271 -0.98 8.25 2.79
CA GLY A 271 -0.58 8.10 4.19
C GLY A 271 -0.82 6.68 4.68
N CYS A 272 -0.25 6.35 5.82
CA CYS A 272 -0.48 5.09 6.52
C CYS A 272 -0.89 5.38 7.98
N CYS A 273 -0.45 4.60 8.94
CA CYS A 273 -0.88 4.69 10.33
C CYS A 273 -0.80 6.11 10.91
N GLY A 274 -1.83 6.50 11.64
CA GLY A 274 -1.95 7.81 12.26
C GLY A 274 -2.33 8.97 11.34
N THR A 275 -2.28 8.79 10.01
CA THR A 275 -2.76 9.83 9.10
C THR A 275 -4.29 9.85 9.04
N THR A 276 -4.84 11.05 8.93
CA THR A 276 -6.27 11.35 8.90
C THR A 276 -6.65 12.09 7.62
N PRO A 277 -7.93 12.28 7.30
CA PRO A 277 -8.34 13.10 6.17
C PRO A 277 -7.73 14.51 6.15
N ASP A 278 -7.44 15.10 7.32
CA ASP A 278 -6.79 16.41 7.39
C ASP A 278 -5.31 16.36 6.96
N HIS A 279 -4.60 15.27 7.26
CA HIS A 279 -3.24 15.04 6.76
C HIS A 279 -3.24 14.97 5.23
N LEU A 280 -4.17 14.20 4.65
CA LEU A 280 -4.25 14.05 3.20
C LEU A 280 -4.69 15.35 2.51
N ARG A 281 -5.61 16.11 3.09
CA ARG A 281 -5.99 17.43 2.58
C ARG A 281 -4.80 18.39 2.57
N ALA A 282 -4.03 18.44 3.66
CA ALA A 282 -2.84 19.27 3.74
C ALA A 282 -1.75 18.82 2.75
N LEU A 283 -1.54 17.50 2.61
CA LEU A 283 -0.62 16.91 1.64
C LEU A 283 -0.99 17.31 0.20
N ILE A 284 -2.26 17.14 -0.17
CA ILE A 284 -2.77 17.47 -1.51
C ILE A 284 -2.55 18.95 -1.80
N GLN A 285 -2.94 19.84 -0.88
CA GLN A 285 -2.74 21.29 -1.02
C GLN A 285 -1.27 21.67 -1.18
N ALA A 286 -0.37 20.97 -0.49
CA ALA A 286 1.06 21.25 -0.53
C ALA A 286 1.77 20.69 -1.77
N THR A 287 1.18 19.73 -2.51
CA THR A 287 1.89 18.99 -3.57
C THR A 287 1.19 18.97 -4.91
N GLN A 288 -0.06 19.45 -5.03
CA GLN A 288 -0.82 19.46 -6.28
C GLN A 288 -0.21 20.35 -7.38
N ASP A 289 0.60 21.34 -7.01
CA ASP A 289 1.32 22.24 -7.89
C ASP A 289 2.66 21.66 -8.40
N ILE A 290 3.12 20.56 -7.80
CA ILE A 290 4.37 19.91 -8.18
C ILE A 290 4.11 19.00 -9.40
N PRO A 291 4.88 19.13 -10.49
CA PRO A 291 4.74 18.24 -11.66
C PRO A 291 4.90 16.77 -11.28
N LEU A 292 4.36 15.90 -12.13
CA LEU A 292 4.66 14.46 -12.05
C LEU A 292 6.16 14.22 -12.23
N PRO A 293 6.73 13.19 -11.61
CA PRO A 293 8.13 12.85 -11.79
C PRO A 293 8.44 12.47 -13.24
N GLU A 294 9.57 12.93 -13.73
CA GLU A 294 10.20 12.36 -14.93
C GLU A 294 10.94 11.09 -14.52
N ILE A 295 10.31 9.94 -14.73
CA ILE A 295 10.83 8.66 -14.28
C ILE A 295 12.12 8.36 -15.03
N PRO A 296 13.26 8.14 -14.34
CA PRO A 296 14.52 7.78 -14.94
C PRO A 296 14.38 6.53 -15.83
N GLN A 297 15.12 6.46 -16.88
CA GLN A 297 15.22 5.26 -17.71
C GLN A 297 16.65 4.72 -17.58
N TRP A 298 16.79 3.66 -16.83
CA TRP A 298 18.10 3.01 -16.64
C TRP A 298 18.26 1.85 -17.61
N ASP A 299 19.32 1.86 -18.37
CA ASP A 299 19.73 0.72 -19.24
C ASP A 299 20.67 -0.22 -18.48
N THR A 300 20.33 -0.48 -17.24
CA THR A 300 21.12 -1.30 -16.32
C THR A 300 20.33 -2.54 -15.94
N LEU A 301 20.83 -3.72 -16.29
CA LEU A 301 20.25 -4.98 -15.85
C LEU A 301 20.68 -5.26 -14.41
N LEU A 302 19.71 -5.25 -13.49
CA LEU A 302 19.90 -5.66 -12.10
C LEU A 302 19.53 -7.14 -11.93
N ILE A 303 20.41 -7.88 -11.24
CA ILE A 303 20.10 -9.23 -10.74
C ILE A 303 20.08 -9.18 -9.23
N SER A 304 19.00 -9.67 -8.62
CA SER A 304 18.88 -9.73 -7.17
C SER A 304 19.00 -11.16 -6.63
N SER A 305 19.69 -11.29 -5.52
CA SER A 305 19.53 -12.37 -4.57
C SER A 305 18.40 -12.04 -3.59
N TYR A 306 18.28 -12.83 -2.53
CA TYR A 306 17.29 -12.57 -1.47
C TYR A 306 17.44 -11.18 -0.79
N CYS A 307 18.67 -10.70 -0.60
CA CYS A 307 18.94 -9.49 0.18
C CYS A 307 19.63 -8.37 -0.61
N GLN A 308 20.29 -8.68 -1.71
CA GLN A 308 21.14 -7.74 -2.45
C GLN A 308 20.91 -7.84 -3.94
N ALA A 309 21.20 -6.77 -4.65
CA ALA A 309 21.24 -6.73 -6.10
C ALA A 309 22.61 -6.29 -6.60
N VAL A 310 22.99 -6.76 -7.79
CA VAL A 310 24.22 -6.44 -8.50
C VAL A 310 23.86 -5.96 -9.90
N ALA A 311 24.53 -4.92 -10.38
CA ALA A 311 24.42 -4.46 -11.75
C ALA A 311 25.34 -5.30 -12.67
N LEU A 312 24.84 -5.72 -13.83
CA LEU A 312 25.64 -6.48 -14.78
C LEU A 312 26.49 -5.61 -15.73
N ASP A 313 26.38 -4.30 -15.63
CA ASP A 313 27.11 -3.34 -16.46
C ASP A 313 28.47 -2.91 -15.85
N GLY A 314 28.86 -3.49 -14.72
CA GLY A 314 30.12 -3.20 -14.04
C GLY A 314 30.16 -1.87 -13.30
N ARG A 315 29.02 -1.27 -12.99
CA ARG A 315 28.88 -0.05 -12.19
C ARG A 315 28.56 -0.39 -10.71
N ASP A 316 29.43 -1.17 -10.10
CA ASP A 316 29.37 -1.44 -8.66
C ASP A 316 30.32 -0.52 -7.87
#